data_65c4ec67835ef7b71af3c9c702f17535
#
_entry.id   65c4ec67835ef7b71af3c9c702f17535
#
_cell.length_a   1.000
_cell.length_b   1.000
_cell.length_c   1.000
_cell.angle_alpha   90.00
_cell.angle_beta   90.00
_cell.angle_gamma   90.00
#
_symmetry.space_group_name_H-M   'P 1'
#
loop_
_entity.id
_entity.type
_entity.pdbx_description
1 polymer ?
#
loop_
_entity_poly.entity_id
_entity_poly.type
_entity_poly.pdbx_seq_one_letter_code
_entity_poly.pdbx_strand_id
1 'polypeptide(L)'
;MDYSGYKDLKIRTLEPGILELVMGEEGGKLSTATEGLHKELAEIWLDIDRDPETRVAILRGAGKGFSAGGDLAMVEKITQDFEARARMWREARDLVYNIINCSKMIVSAMHGPAVGAGLVAGLLADVSIAAKNARIIDGHTRLGVAAGDHAAIVWPLLCGMAKAKYYLLLCEQVSGEEAERIGLVSLCCEEAELQAKALEVARKLAGGAQTALRWTKYSLNNWLRLAGPSFDASLALEMLGFTGPEAKEGLASLREKRKPSFPPPPKDF
;
A
#
# COMPACT_ATOMS: atom_id res chain seq x y z
N MET A 1 -10.74 16.47 -14.69
CA MET A 1 -9.40 16.70 -14.10
C MET A 1 -8.34 16.33 -15.13
N ASP A 2 -7.22 17.08 -15.19
CA ASP A 2 -6.09 16.70 -16.04
C ASP A 2 -5.06 15.90 -15.24
N TYR A 3 -4.83 14.65 -15.66
CA TYR A 3 -3.89 13.72 -15.03
C TYR A 3 -2.58 13.56 -15.83
N SER A 4 -2.33 14.38 -16.84
CA SER A 4 -1.14 14.28 -17.70
C SER A 4 0.19 14.52 -16.97
N GLY A 5 0.15 15.10 -15.78
CA GLY A 5 1.30 15.32 -14.91
C GLY A 5 1.85 14.04 -14.27
N TYR A 6 1.04 12.98 -14.16
CA TYR A 6 1.43 11.69 -13.62
C TYR A 6 2.21 10.90 -14.67
N LYS A 7 3.41 10.45 -14.33
CA LYS A 7 4.33 9.77 -15.27
C LYS A 7 4.52 8.30 -14.95
N ASP A 8 4.63 7.98 -13.67
CA ASP A 8 4.87 6.63 -13.16
C ASP A 8 3.56 5.88 -12.91
N LEU A 9 2.50 6.61 -12.52
CA LEU A 9 1.16 6.09 -12.39
C LEU A 9 0.38 6.33 -13.70
N LYS A 10 -0.05 5.26 -14.36
CA LYS A 10 -0.87 5.37 -15.58
C LYS A 10 -2.34 5.50 -15.20
N ILE A 11 -2.97 6.57 -15.66
CA ILE A 11 -4.34 6.93 -15.28
C ILE A 11 -5.22 6.97 -16.51
N ARG A 12 -6.36 6.29 -16.46
CA ARG A 12 -7.33 6.30 -17.55
C ARG A 12 -8.77 6.16 -17.06
N THR A 13 -9.71 6.76 -17.76
CA THR A 13 -11.12 6.54 -17.52
C THR A 13 -11.54 5.23 -18.19
N LEU A 14 -12.04 4.28 -17.41
CA LEU A 14 -12.59 3.02 -17.95
C LEU A 14 -14.03 3.20 -18.41
N GLU A 15 -14.84 3.85 -17.61
CA GLU A 15 -16.26 4.11 -17.81
C GLU A 15 -16.61 5.45 -17.14
N PRO A 16 -17.74 6.09 -17.48
CA PRO A 16 -18.19 7.31 -16.82
C PRO A 16 -18.23 7.14 -15.29
N GLY A 17 -17.43 7.92 -14.59
CA GLY A 17 -17.31 7.88 -13.13
C GLY A 17 -16.33 6.84 -12.58
N ILE A 18 -15.69 6.00 -13.42
CA ILE A 18 -14.71 4.99 -12.98
C ILE A 18 -13.34 5.29 -13.56
N LEU A 19 -12.40 5.62 -12.69
CA LEU A 19 -11.00 5.87 -13.01
C LEU A 19 -10.16 4.64 -12.70
N GLU A 20 -9.22 4.29 -13.56
CA GLU A 20 -8.22 3.24 -13.31
C GLU A 20 -6.85 3.85 -13.11
N LEU A 21 -6.19 3.40 -12.06
CA LEU A 21 -4.81 3.72 -11.69
C LEU A 21 -3.96 2.46 -11.85
N VAL A 22 -2.93 2.51 -12.68
CA VAL A 22 -2.09 1.35 -12.98
C VAL A 22 -0.65 1.63 -12.58
N MET A 23 -0.12 0.83 -11.68
CA MET A 23 1.29 0.85 -11.30
C MET A 23 2.08 -0.04 -12.24
N GLY A 24 3.14 0.52 -12.85
CA GLY A 24 3.99 -0.18 -13.82
C GLY A 24 3.44 -0.21 -15.24
N GLU A 25 3.98 -1.10 -16.06
CA GLU A 25 3.67 -1.21 -17.49
C GLU A 25 3.09 -2.58 -17.85
N GLU A 26 2.09 -2.59 -18.72
CA GLU A 26 1.46 -3.82 -19.22
C GLU A 26 2.50 -4.72 -19.90
N GLY A 27 2.52 -6.02 -19.54
CA GLY A 27 3.52 -6.97 -20.02
C GLY A 27 4.94 -6.72 -19.53
N GLY A 28 5.15 -5.69 -18.70
CA GLY A 28 6.43 -5.30 -18.14
C GLY A 28 6.91 -6.15 -16.97
N LYS A 29 8.00 -5.71 -16.37
CA LYS A 29 8.50 -6.27 -15.11
C LYS A 29 7.53 -5.93 -13.96
N LEU A 30 7.70 -6.63 -12.85
CA LEU A 30 7.01 -6.28 -11.61
C LEU A 30 7.37 -4.85 -11.19
N SER A 31 6.35 -4.03 -10.93
CA SER A 31 6.53 -2.62 -10.57
C SER A 31 7.18 -2.49 -9.20
N THR A 32 8.27 -1.71 -9.12
CA THR A 32 8.85 -1.23 -7.87
C THR A 32 8.42 0.21 -7.62
N ALA A 33 8.22 0.58 -6.37
CA ALA A 33 7.96 1.96 -6.00
C ALA A 33 9.26 2.77 -6.09
N THR A 34 9.44 3.47 -7.23
CA THR A 34 10.46 4.51 -7.41
C THR A 34 10.11 5.74 -6.58
N GLU A 35 11.05 6.69 -6.43
CA GLU A 35 10.75 7.99 -5.80
C GLU A 35 9.56 8.68 -6.51
N GLY A 36 9.47 8.60 -7.85
CA GLY A 36 8.38 9.17 -8.62
C GLY A 36 7.04 8.49 -8.34
N LEU A 37 6.98 7.16 -8.44
CA LEU A 37 5.74 6.42 -8.16
C LEU A 37 5.28 6.60 -6.71
N HIS A 38 6.22 6.62 -5.74
CA HIS A 38 5.90 6.81 -4.34
C HIS A 38 5.25 8.18 -4.10
N LYS A 39 5.84 9.24 -4.68
CA LYS A 39 5.28 10.59 -4.63
C LYS A 39 3.89 10.65 -5.30
N GLU A 40 3.75 10.11 -6.50
CA GLU A 40 2.49 10.11 -7.24
C GLU A 40 1.39 9.34 -6.49
N LEU A 41 1.72 8.20 -5.86
CA LEU A 41 0.78 7.47 -5.01
C LEU A 41 0.36 8.26 -3.76
N ALA A 42 1.23 9.11 -3.21
CA ALA A 42 0.86 9.96 -2.10
C ALA A 42 -0.09 11.11 -2.53
N GLU A 43 0.08 11.67 -3.71
CA GLU A 43 -0.61 12.88 -4.17
C GLU A 43 -1.94 12.59 -4.90
N ILE A 44 -2.04 11.50 -5.66
CA ILE A 44 -3.17 11.21 -6.56
C ILE A 44 -4.55 11.26 -5.88
N TRP A 45 -4.62 10.89 -4.61
CA TRP A 45 -5.89 10.83 -3.87
C TRP A 45 -6.50 12.21 -3.64
N LEU A 46 -5.68 13.26 -3.58
CA LEU A 46 -6.14 14.65 -3.50
C LEU A 46 -6.79 15.11 -4.81
N ASP A 47 -6.20 14.73 -5.94
CA ASP A 47 -6.71 15.08 -7.26
C ASP A 47 -7.98 14.30 -7.59
N ILE A 48 -8.02 13.00 -7.25
CA ILE A 48 -9.22 12.17 -7.36
C ILE A 48 -10.36 12.73 -6.49
N ASP A 49 -10.05 13.17 -5.27
CA ASP A 49 -11.07 13.73 -4.38
C ASP A 49 -11.71 15.00 -4.95
N ARG A 50 -10.93 15.82 -5.63
CA ARG A 50 -11.36 17.08 -6.27
C ARG A 50 -12.02 16.87 -7.62
N ASP A 51 -11.82 15.71 -8.27
CA ASP A 51 -12.37 15.44 -9.59
C ASP A 51 -13.89 15.22 -9.55
N PRO A 52 -14.72 16.12 -10.13
CA PRO A 52 -16.17 15.98 -10.12
C PRO A 52 -16.67 14.81 -10.95
N GLU A 53 -15.91 14.38 -11.95
CA GLU A 53 -16.29 13.30 -12.86
C GLU A 53 -16.01 11.91 -12.26
N THR A 54 -15.06 11.81 -11.31
CA THR A 54 -14.71 10.54 -10.68
C THR A 54 -15.61 10.23 -9.49
N ARG A 55 -16.15 9.02 -9.46
CA ARG A 55 -16.93 8.44 -8.34
C ARG A 55 -16.16 7.32 -7.65
N VAL A 56 -15.44 6.51 -8.43
CA VAL A 56 -14.68 5.35 -7.98
C VAL A 56 -13.33 5.32 -8.67
N ALA A 57 -12.28 5.01 -7.92
CA ALA A 57 -10.95 4.71 -8.48
C ALA A 57 -10.64 3.22 -8.28
N ILE A 58 -10.14 2.55 -9.32
CA ILE A 58 -9.59 1.20 -9.24
C ILE A 58 -8.07 1.30 -9.28
N LEU A 59 -7.39 0.80 -8.25
CA LEU A 59 -5.94 0.67 -8.20
C LEU A 59 -5.52 -0.76 -8.51
N ARG A 60 -4.65 -0.94 -9.51
CA ARG A 60 -4.08 -2.24 -9.86
C ARG A 60 -2.60 -2.17 -10.22
N GLY A 61 -1.92 -3.28 -10.20
CA GLY A 61 -0.61 -3.44 -10.81
C GLY A 61 -0.71 -3.86 -12.26
N ALA A 62 0.32 -3.57 -13.04
CA ALA A 62 0.55 -4.15 -14.36
C ALA A 62 1.62 -5.26 -14.29
N GLY A 63 1.70 -6.08 -15.35
CA GLY A 63 2.73 -7.11 -15.45
C GLY A 63 2.55 -8.27 -14.47
N LYS A 64 3.64 -8.65 -13.78
CA LYS A 64 3.71 -9.91 -12.99
C LYS A 64 3.18 -9.80 -11.56
N GLY A 65 2.66 -8.66 -11.15
CA GLY A 65 2.14 -8.47 -9.80
C GLY A 65 1.71 -7.06 -9.49
N PHE A 66 1.17 -6.87 -8.32
CA PHE A 66 0.62 -5.60 -7.88
C PHE A 66 1.73 -4.59 -7.53
N SER A 67 2.71 -4.99 -6.71
CA SER A 67 3.83 -4.14 -6.32
C SER A 67 4.96 -5.00 -5.72
N ALA A 68 6.21 -4.68 -6.06
CA ALA A 68 7.40 -5.34 -5.52
C ALA A 68 7.97 -4.70 -4.25
N GLY A 69 7.37 -3.62 -3.76
CA GLY A 69 7.94 -2.79 -2.70
C GLY A 69 8.84 -1.68 -3.23
N GLY A 70 9.60 -1.06 -2.34
CA GLY A 70 10.49 0.05 -2.67
C GLY A 70 11.66 -0.36 -3.58
N ASP A 71 12.05 0.53 -4.48
CA ASP A 71 13.28 0.39 -5.25
C ASP A 71 14.51 0.39 -4.31
N LEU A 72 15.45 -0.54 -4.53
CA LEU A 72 16.59 -0.72 -3.63
C LEU A 72 17.53 0.50 -3.62
N ALA A 73 17.62 1.27 -4.71
CA ALA A 73 18.41 2.49 -4.73
C ALA A 73 17.75 3.60 -3.90
N MET A 74 16.43 3.71 -3.97
CA MET A 74 15.65 4.60 -3.11
C MET A 74 15.82 4.21 -1.63
N VAL A 75 15.69 2.93 -1.30
CA VAL A 75 15.89 2.43 0.08
C VAL A 75 17.29 2.75 0.59
N GLU A 76 18.35 2.54 -0.23
CA GLU A 76 19.71 2.90 0.15
C GLU A 76 19.86 4.39 0.44
N LYS A 77 19.30 5.23 -0.41
CA LYS A 77 19.37 6.69 -0.26
C LYS A 77 18.76 7.15 1.08
N ILE A 78 17.59 6.61 1.47
CA ILE A 78 16.97 6.94 2.76
C ILE A 78 17.75 6.43 3.97
N THR A 79 18.60 5.41 3.83
CA THR A 79 19.50 4.99 4.92
C THR A 79 20.67 5.96 5.15
N GLN A 80 21.08 6.69 4.13
CA GLN A 80 22.30 7.50 4.13
C GLN A 80 22.02 9.00 4.22
N ASP A 81 20.94 9.47 3.63
CA ASP A 81 20.62 10.89 3.45
C ASP A 81 19.41 11.29 4.31
N PHE A 82 19.62 12.27 5.19
CA PHE A 82 18.57 12.81 6.06
C PHE A 82 17.44 13.48 5.26
N GLU A 83 17.76 14.26 4.22
CA GLU A 83 16.74 14.97 3.43
C GLU A 83 15.87 13.98 2.66
N ALA A 84 16.47 12.94 2.07
CA ALA A 84 15.75 11.87 1.40
C ALA A 84 14.81 11.14 2.38
N ARG A 85 15.29 10.85 3.59
CA ARG A 85 14.50 10.21 4.65
C ARG A 85 13.35 11.09 5.14
N ALA A 86 13.60 12.37 5.35
CA ALA A 86 12.58 13.33 5.77
C ALA A 86 11.49 13.50 4.70
N ARG A 87 11.87 13.51 3.42
CA ARG A 87 10.93 13.50 2.30
C ARG A 87 10.12 12.20 2.28
N MET A 88 10.75 11.05 2.40
CA MET A 88 10.07 9.75 2.44
C MET A 88 9.08 9.65 3.59
N TRP A 89 9.46 10.11 4.78
CA TRP A 89 8.54 10.19 5.92
C TRP A 89 7.28 10.99 5.58
N ARG A 90 7.45 12.15 4.95
CA ARG A 90 6.32 13.00 4.55
C ARG A 90 5.43 12.32 3.52
N GLU A 91 6.02 11.75 2.47
CA GLU A 91 5.31 11.06 1.40
C GLU A 91 4.55 9.82 1.92
N ALA A 92 5.16 9.00 2.77
CA ALA A 92 4.52 7.84 3.38
C ALA A 92 3.36 8.26 4.30
N ARG A 93 3.54 9.34 5.06
CA ARG A 93 2.48 9.92 5.88
C ARG A 93 1.32 10.43 5.01
N ASP A 94 1.63 11.18 3.98
CA ASP A 94 0.63 11.77 3.09
C ASP A 94 -0.12 10.68 2.31
N LEU A 95 0.54 9.60 1.88
CA LEU A 95 -0.09 8.45 1.24
C LEU A 95 -1.24 7.89 2.10
N VAL A 96 -0.97 7.62 3.37
CA VAL A 96 -1.96 7.05 4.29
C VAL A 96 -3.10 8.04 4.56
N TYR A 97 -2.77 9.27 4.95
CA TYR A 97 -3.80 10.26 5.30
C TYR A 97 -4.62 10.71 4.11
N ASN A 98 -4.03 10.84 2.91
CA ASN A 98 -4.76 11.24 1.72
C ASN A 98 -5.75 10.16 1.27
N ILE A 99 -5.39 8.86 1.38
CA ILE A 99 -6.34 7.77 1.13
C ILE A 99 -7.48 7.78 2.16
N ILE A 100 -7.16 7.89 3.45
CA ILE A 100 -8.16 7.92 4.52
C ILE A 100 -9.15 9.09 4.36
N ASN A 101 -8.65 10.22 3.85
CA ASN A 101 -9.44 11.45 3.71
C ASN A 101 -10.08 11.61 2.33
N CYS A 102 -9.72 10.82 1.32
CA CYS A 102 -10.37 10.83 0.02
C CYS A 102 -11.84 10.42 0.15
N SER A 103 -12.74 11.26 -0.33
CA SER A 103 -14.18 11.00 -0.25
C SER A 103 -14.70 10.03 -1.33
N LYS A 104 -13.92 9.81 -2.39
CA LYS A 104 -14.28 8.88 -3.47
C LYS A 104 -14.04 7.45 -3.07
N MET A 105 -14.81 6.52 -3.65
CA MET A 105 -14.62 5.09 -3.38
C MET A 105 -13.35 4.59 -4.06
N ILE A 106 -12.63 3.71 -3.38
CA ILE A 106 -11.37 3.13 -3.85
C ILE A 106 -11.52 1.61 -3.84
N VAL A 107 -11.22 0.98 -4.96
CA VAL A 107 -11.14 -0.48 -5.11
C VAL A 107 -9.71 -0.85 -5.44
N SER A 108 -9.13 -1.83 -4.77
CA SER A 108 -7.84 -2.38 -5.16
C SER A 108 -7.97 -3.78 -5.73
N ALA A 109 -7.16 -4.09 -6.76
CA ALA A 109 -7.11 -5.39 -7.42
C ALA A 109 -5.68 -5.94 -7.38
N MET A 110 -5.39 -6.77 -6.38
CA MET A 110 -4.06 -7.26 -6.05
C MET A 110 -3.82 -8.66 -6.61
N HIS A 111 -2.79 -8.82 -7.45
CA HIS A 111 -2.32 -10.11 -7.96
C HIS A 111 -0.82 -10.26 -7.79
N GLY A 112 -0.31 -11.49 -7.85
CA GLY A 112 1.11 -11.76 -7.70
C GLY A 112 1.69 -11.15 -6.41
N PRO A 113 2.92 -10.65 -6.41
CA PRO A 113 3.49 -9.93 -5.27
C PRO A 113 2.76 -8.61 -4.98
N ALA A 114 2.47 -8.37 -3.70
CA ALA A 114 1.91 -7.13 -3.18
C ALA A 114 2.70 -6.71 -1.92
N VAL A 115 3.57 -5.71 -2.08
CA VAL A 115 4.56 -5.28 -1.08
C VAL A 115 4.71 -3.75 -1.09
N GLY A 116 5.11 -3.16 0.04
CA GLY A 116 5.50 -1.74 0.19
C GLY A 116 4.37 -0.75 -0.12
N ALA A 117 4.70 0.43 -0.64
CA ALA A 117 3.76 1.54 -0.86
C ALA A 117 2.52 1.15 -1.68
N GLY A 118 2.66 0.26 -2.67
CA GLY A 118 1.51 -0.29 -3.38
C GLY A 118 0.58 -1.07 -2.45
N LEU A 119 1.13 -1.93 -1.58
CA LEU A 119 0.33 -2.68 -0.58
C LEU A 119 -0.36 -1.73 0.41
N VAL A 120 0.32 -0.65 0.84
CA VAL A 120 -0.30 0.40 1.66
C VAL A 120 -1.59 0.89 1.03
N ALA A 121 -1.51 1.35 -0.23
CA ALA A 121 -2.67 1.83 -0.98
C ALA A 121 -3.70 0.72 -1.23
N GLY A 122 -3.23 -0.51 -1.47
CA GLY A 122 -4.09 -1.67 -1.70
C GLY A 122 -4.95 -2.07 -0.49
N LEU A 123 -4.37 -2.07 0.72
CA LEU A 123 -5.07 -2.44 1.95
C LEU A 123 -5.90 -1.29 2.53
N LEU A 124 -5.57 -0.04 2.23
CA LEU A 124 -6.36 1.13 2.61
C LEU A 124 -7.53 1.41 1.67
N ALA A 125 -7.66 0.69 0.56
CA ALA A 125 -8.81 0.78 -0.31
C ALA A 125 -10.12 0.40 0.41
N ASP A 126 -11.23 1.00 0.02
CA ASP A 126 -12.55 0.71 0.62
C ASP A 126 -13.01 -0.72 0.36
N VAL A 127 -12.65 -1.26 -0.80
CA VAL A 127 -12.84 -2.68 -1.15
C VAL A 127 -11.53 -3.20 -1.73
N SER A 128 -10.85 -4.06 -0.99
CA SER A 128 -9.62 -4.73 -1.43
C SER A 128 -9.95 -6.13 -1.98
N ILE A 129 -9.49 -6.41 -3.20
CA ILE A 129 -9.71 -7.71 -3.86
C ILE A 129 -8.35 -8.32 -4.16
N ALA A 130 -8.13 -9.55 -3.75
CA ALA A 130 -6.90 -10.28 -4.02
C ALA A 130 -7.15 -11.48 -4.95
N ALA A 131 -6.23 -11.76 -5.85
CA ALA A 131 -6.17 -13.06 -6.49
C ALA A 131 -5.82 -14.14 -5.46
N LYS A 132 -6.37 -15.35 -5.55
CA LYS A 132 -6.12 -16.44 -4.60
C LYS A 132 -4.64 -16.71 -4.36
N ASN A 133 -3.85 -16.67 -5.44
CA ASN A 133 -2.42 -16.88 -5.44
C ASN A 133 -1.59 -15.61 -5.21
N ALA A 134 -2.21 -14.49 -4.89
CA ALA A 134 -1.49 -13.27 -4.52
C ALA A 134 -0.55 -13.54 -3.34
N ARG A 135 0.57 -12.83 -3.31
CA ARG A 135 1.60 -12.94 -2.29
C ARG A 135 1.73 -11.61 -1.58
N ILE A 136 0.97 -11.47 -0.51
CA ILE A 136 0.92 -10.27 0.30
C ILE A 136 1.95 -10.41 1.41
N ILE A 137 2.87 -9.45 1.53
CA ILE A 137 3.92 -9.46 2.54
C ILE A 137 4.27 -8.05 2.97
N ASP A 138 4.36 -7.85 4.28
CA ASP A 138 5.02 -6.68 4.87
C ASP A 138 6.49 -7.02 5.08
N GLY A 139 7.38 -6.35 4.35
CA GLY A 139 8.80 -6.67 4.29
C GLY A 139 9.68 -5.95 5.31
N HIS A 140 9.12 -5.07 6.16
CA HIS A 140 9.89 -4.13 6.98
C HIS A 140 10.82 -4.81 7.99
N THR A 141 10.30 -5.79 8.75
CA THR A 141 11.14 -6.48 9.77
C THR A 141 12.27 -7.29 9.15
N ARG A 142 12.08 -7.81 7.93
CA ARG A 142 13.14 -8.47 7.16
C ARG A 142 14.17 -7.47 6.62
N LEU A 143 13.74 -6.24 6.34
CA LEU A 143 14.64 -5.13 5.97
C LEU A 143 15.38 -4.57 7.20
N GLY A 144 14.98 -4.92 8.42
CA GLY A 144 15.58 -4.43 9.66
C GLY A 144 15.02 -3.09 10.13
N VAL A 145 13.78 -2.78 9.78
CA VAL A 145 13.04 -1.58 10.24
C VAL A 145 11.68 -1.96 10.78
N ALA A 146 11.06 -1.07 11.54
CA ALA A 146 9.71 -1.28 12.03
C ALA A 146 8.69 -1.27 10.86
N ALA A 147 7.63 -2.04 10.96
CA ALA A 147 6.49 -2.01 10.04
C ALA A 147 5.60 -0.79 10.34
N GLY A 148 6.08 0.39 9.98
CA GLY A 148 5.57 1.67 10.48
C GLY A 148 4.67 2.44 9.53
N ASP A 149 4.76 2.18 8.22
CA ASP A 149 4.14 3.00 7.18
C ASP A 149 2.60 2.86 7.08
N HIS A 150 2.01 1.77 7.54
CA HIS A 150 0.56 1.53 7.61
C HIS A 150 0.23 0.34 8.51
N ALA A 151 1.14 -0.63 8.53
CA ALA A 151 0.85 -1.97 9.02
C ALA A 151 0.42 -1.97 10.49
N ALA A 152 1.05 -1.13 11.32
CA ALA A 152 0.75 -1.04 12.75
C ALA A 152 -0.71 -0.64 13.05
N ILE A 153 -1.39 0.06 12.14
CA ILE A 153 -2.79 0.48 12.33
C ILE A 153 -3.77 -0.29 11.45
N VAL A 154 -3.37 -0.66 10.21
CA VAL A 154 -4.27 -1.28 9.25
C VAL A 154 -4.47 -2.77 9.53
N TRP A 155 -3.39 -3.53 9.69
CA TRP A 155 -3.49 -4.97 9.91
C TRP A 155 -4.27 -5.35 11.17
N PRO A 156 -4.03 -4.73 12.36
CA PRO A 156 -4.81 -5.07 13.55
C PRO A 156 -6.31 -4.78 13.42
N LEU A 157 -6.70 -3.73 12.67
CA LEU A 157 -8.10 -3.41 12.42
C LEU A 157 -8.75 -4.41 11.46
N LEU A 158 -8.01 -4.90 10.45
CA LEU A 158 -8.55 -5.81 9.44
C LEU A 158 -8.55 -7.27 9.92
N CYS A 159 -7.44 -7.80 10.43
CA CYS A 159 -7.31 -9.22 10.75
C CYS A 159 -7.12 -9.53 12.25
N GLY A 160 -7.21 -8.51 13.09
CA GLY A 160 -7.00 -8.64 14.53
C GLY A 160 -5.53 -8.71 14.94
N MET A 161 -5.24 -8.30 16.19
CA MET A 161 -3.88 -8.14 16.71
C MET A 161 -3.04 -9.44 16.66
N ALA A 162 -3.65 -10.59 16.89
CA ALA A 162 -2.91 -11.86 16.89
C ALA A 162 -2.35 -12.21 15.50
N LYS A 163 -3.16 -12.06 14.46
CA LYS A 163 -2.73 -12.29 13.07
C LYS A 163 -1.78 -11.21 12.60
N ALA A 164 -2.04 -9.95 12.92
CA ALA A 164 -1.14 -8.85 12.61
C ALA A 164 0.27 -9.11 13.18
N LYS A 165 0.39 -9.42 14.47
CA LYS A 165 1.68 -9.76 15.09
C LYS A 165 2.37 -10.95 14.43
N TYR A 166 1.63 -12.02 14.12
CA TYR A 166 2.21 -13.18 13.47
C TYR A 166 2.85 -12.83 12.13
N TYR A 167 2.11 -12.18 11.24
CA TYR A 167 2.60 -11.86 9.90
C TYR A 167 3.67 -10.76 9.91
N LEU A 168 3.50 -9.71 10.70
CA LEU A 168 4.41 -8.57 10.70
C LEU A 168 5.73 -8.89 11.42
N LEU A 169 5.70 -9.54 12.58
CA LEU A 169 6.92 -9.83 13.34
C LEU A 169 7.77 -10.93 12.70
N LEU A 170 7.14 -11.90 12.05
CA LEU A 170 7.83 -13.00 11.37
C LEU A 170 8.11 -12.69 9.89
N CYS A 171 7.58 -11.60 9.36
CA CYS A 171 7.65 -11.25 7.94
C CYS A 171 7.15 -12.42 7.05
N GLU A 172 6.04 -13.04 7.48
CA GLU A 172 5.45 -14.17 6.76
C GLU A 172 4.56 -13.69 5.62
N GLN A 173 4.60 -14.46 4.53
CA GLN A 173 3.74 -14.21 3.38
C GLN A 173 2.34 -14.77 3.65
N VAL A 174 1.32 -14.01 3.27
CA VAL A 174 -0.08 -14.46 3.25
C VAL A 174 -0.59 -14.55 1.81
N SER A 175 -1.26 -15.67 1.46
CA SER A 175 -1.92 -15.80 0.16
C SER A 175 -3.20 -14.95 0.11
N GLY A 176 -3.69 -14.64 -1.10
CA GLY A 176 -4.96 -13.93 -1.22
C GLY A 176 -6.14 -14.68 -0.61
N GLU A 177 -6.16 -16.02 -0.72
CA GLU A 177 -7.19 -16.87 -0.10
C GLU A 177 -7.15 -16.80 1.44
N GLU A 178 -5.96 -16.89 2.03
CA GLU A 178 -5.81 -16.74 3.48
C GLU A 178 -6.08 -15.30 3.93
N ALA A 179 -5.70 -14.30 3.13
CA ALA A 179 -5.94 -12.89 3.44
C ALA A 179 -7.44 -12.59 3.53
N GLU A 180 -8.26 -13.14 2.64
CA GLU A 180 -9.71 -13.02 2.72
C GLU A 180 -10.26 -13.79 3.92
N ARG A 181 -9.80 -15.02 4.15
CA ARG A 181 -10.24 -15.85 5.27
C ARG A 181 -10.01 -15.18 6.64
N ILE A 182 -8.90 -14.45 6.81
CA ILE A 182 -8.59 -13.74 8.06
C ILE A 182 -9.13 -12.30 8.11
N GLY A 183 -9.76 -11.82 7.05
CA GLY A 183 -10.32 -10.47 6.95
C GLY A 183 -9.32 -9.37 6.59
N LEU A 184 -8.09 -9.73 6.14
CA LEU A 184 -7.09 -8.75 5.71
C LEU A 184 -7.48 -8.09 4.39
N VAL A 185 -8.20 -8.79 3.51
CA VAL A 185 -8.79 -8.25 2.29
C VAL A 185 -10.29 -8.53 2.24
N SER A 186 -11.02 -7.72 1.47
CA SER A 186 -12.49 -7.81 1.40
C SER A 186 -13.00 -9.01 0.63
N LEU A 187 -12.32 -9.36 -0.46
CA LEU A 187 -12.73 -10.41 -1.40
C LEU A 187 -11.51 -11.14 -1.98
N CYS A 188 -11.73 -12.39 -2.38
CA CYS A 188 -10.77 -13.19 -3.11
C CYS A 188 -11.42 -13.84 -4.33
N CYS A 189 -10.69 -13.96 -5.44
CA CYS A 189 -11.15 -14.64 -6.65
C CYS A 189 -9.96 -15.25 -7.43
N GLU A 190 -10.27 -16.01 -8.49
CA GLU A 190 -9.23 -16.47 -9.40
C GLU A 190 -8.55 -15.28 -10.10
N GLU A 191 -7.24 -15.36 -10.35
CA GLU A 191 -6.48 -14.26 -10.95
C GLU A 191 -7.07 -13.82 -12.30
N ALA A 192 -7.53 -14.76 -13.10
CA ALA A 192 -8.16 -14.47 -14.41
C ALA A 192 -9.46 -13.66 -14.31
N GLU A 193 -10.14 -13.70 -13.15
CA GLU A 193 -11.39 -13.00 -12.89
C GLU A 193 -11.18 -11.64 -12.19
N LEU A 194 -9.98 -11.36 -11.69
CA LEU A 194 -9.70 -10.25 -10.79
C LEU A 194 -10.12 -8.89 -11.37
N GLN A 195 -9.76 -8.60 -12.61
CA GLN A 195 -10.09 -7.32 -13.24
C GLN A 195 -11.60 -7.16 -13.48
N ALA A 196 -12.25 -8.24 -13.91
CA ALA A 196 -13.71 -8.24 -14.09
C ALA A 196 -14.43 -8.02 -12.75
N LYS A 197 -13.92 -8.65 -11.68
CA LYS A 197 -14.48 -8.51 -10.32
C LYS A 197 -14.28 -7.11 -9.78
N ALA A 198 -13.12 -6.51 -9.97
CA ALA A 198 -12.85 -5.13 -9.56
C ALA A 198 -13.79 -4.14 -10.28
N LEU A 199 -13.97 -4.32 -11.60
CA LEU A 199 -14.88 -3.48 -12.38
C LEU A 199 -16.35 -3.69 -11.98
N GLU A 200 -16.77 -4.92 -11.70
CA GLU A 200 -18.13 -5.22 -11.17
C GLU A 200 -18.39 -4.46 -9.87
N VAL A 201 -17.44 -4.51 -8.93
CA VAL A 201 -17.54 -3.81 -7.64
C VAL A 201 -17.56 -2.30 -7.86
N ALA A 202 -16.68 -1.78 -8.72
CA ALA A 202 -16.62 -0.35 -9.04
C ALA A 202 -17.93 0.16 -9.67
N ARG A 203 -18.54 -0.59 -10.58
CA ARG A 203 -19.85 -0.25 -11.17
C ARG A 203 -20.95 -0.17 -10.12
N LYS A 204 -21.01 -1.12 -9.17
CA LYS A 204 -21.97 -1.09 -8.05
C LYS A 204 -21.79 0.15 -7.19
N LEU A 205 -20.53 0.50 -6.86
CA LEU A 205 -20.23 1.70 -6.09
C LEU A 205 -20.53 2.99 -6.89
N ALA A 206 -20.17 3.06 -8.17
CA ALA A 206 -20.44 4.22 -9.01
C ALA A 206 -21.94 4.46 -9.25
N GLY A 207 -22.75 3.39 -9.31
CA GLY A 207 -24.20 3.46 -9.43
C GLY A 207 -24.94 3.71 -8.11
N GLY A 208 -24.25 3.65 -6.98
CA GLY A 208 -24.85 3.82 -5.65
C GLY A 208 -25.13 5.28 -5.28
N ALA A 209 -25.79 5.47 -4.14
CA ALA A 209 -26.10 6.79 -3.56
C ALA A 209 -24.81 7.45 -3.05
N GLN A 210 -24.17 8.28 -3.88
CA GLN A 210 -22.84 8.82 -3.65
C GLN A 210 -22.67 9.54 -2.30
N THR A 211 -23.64 10.33 -1.90
CA THR A 211 -23.59 11.01 -0.60
C THR A 211 -23.58 10.02 0.56
N ALA A 212 -24.47 9.02 0.52
CA ALA A 212 -24.54 8.00 1.56
C ALA A 212 -23.25 7.16 1.63
N LEU A 213 -22.69 6.76 0.47
CA LEU A 213 -21.43 6.02 0.40
C LEU A 213 -20.29 6.82 1.01
N ARG A 214 -20.14 8.10 0.63
CA ARG A 214 -19.08 8.98 1.14
C ARG A 214 -19.19 9.22 2.64
N TRP A 215 -20.39 9.44 3.17
CA TRP A 215 -20.58 9.63 4.60
C TRP A 215 -20.38 8.33 5.39
N THR A 216 -20.75 7.19 4.83
CA THR A 216 -20.45 5.87 5.42
C THR A 216 -18.96 5.64 5.48
N LYS A 217 -18.24 5.84 4.37
CA LYS A 217 -16.77 5.78 4.33
C LYS A 217 -16.14 6.73 5.34
N TYR A 218 -16.57 7.99 5.39
CA TYR A 218 -16.07 8.98 6.35
C TYR A 218 -16.22 8.47 7.79
N SER A 219 -17.38 7.91 8.12
CA SER A 219 -17.66 7.39 9.47
C SER A 219 -16.79 6.17 9.80
N LEU A 220 -16.63 5.22 8.86
CA LEU A 220 -15.77 4.05 9.03
C LEU A 220 -14.31 4.44 9.15
N ASN A 221 -13.84 5.39 8.34
CA ASN A 221 -12.44 5.84 8.39
C ASN A 221 -12.10 6.63 9.67
N ASN A 222 -13.06 6.97 10.52
CA ASN A 222 -12.76 7.50 11.84
C ASN A 222 -12.01 6.51 12.74
N TRP A 223 -12.19 5.20 12.54
CA TRP A 223 -11.38 4.19 13.24
C TRP A 223 -9.88 4.30 12.87
N LEU A 224 -9.57 4.55 11.59
CA LEU A 224 -8.20 4.81 11.14
C LEU A 224 -7.68 6.15 11.67
N ARG A 225 -8.51 7.21 11.68
CA ARG A 225 -8.13 8.53 12.23
C ARG A 225 -7.85 8.47 13.74
N LEU A 226 -8.63 7.70 14.49
CA LEU A 226 -8.37 7.46 15.93
C LEU A 226 -7.01 6.79 16.16
N ALA A 227 -6.57 5.93 15.23
CA ALA A 227 -5.26 5.30 15.28
C ALA A 227 -4.12 6.21 14.79
N GLY A 228 -4.41 7.42 14.32
CA GLY A 228 -3.43 8.37 13.76
C GLY A 228 -2.18 8.57 14.64
N PRO A 229 -2.31 8.84 15.95
CA PRO A 229 -1.13 8.98 16.82
C PRO A 229 -0.24 7.73 16.87
N SER A 230 -0.83 6.53 16.78
CA SER A 230 -0.08 5.27 16.71
C SER A 230 0.62 5.13 15.35
N PHE A 231 -0.03 5.55 14.27
CA PHE A 231 0.57 5.60 12.94
C PHE A 231 1.75 6.57 12.89
N ASP A 232 1.58 7.82 13.33
CA ASP A 232 2.64 8.82 13.32
C ASP A 232 3.86 8.34 14.13
N ALA A 233 3.64 7.69 15.27
CA ALA A 233 4.72 7.10 16.09
C ALA A 233 5.38 5.92 15.36
N SER A 234 4.62 4.99 14.77
CA SER A 234 5.18 3.82 14.09
C SER A 234 5.99 4.21 12.87
N LEU A 235 5.53 5.19 12.08
CA LEU A 235 6.25 5.71 10.93
C LEU A 235 7.55 6.41 11.36
N ALA A 236 7.54 7.16 12.47
CA ALA A 236 8.75 7.78 13.01
C ALA A 236 9.78 6.73 13.44
N LEU A 237 9.34 5.62 14.07
CA LEU A 237 10.21 4.51 14.44
C LEU A 237 10.79 3.77 13.23
N GLU A 238 10.01 3.60 12.17
CA GLU A 238 10.50 3.07 10.90
C GLU A 238 11.62 3.95 10.33
N MET A 239 11.37 5.27 10.22
CA MET A 239 12.36 6.21 9.72
C MET A 239 13.62 6.28 10.60
N LEU A 240 13.48 6.16 11.91
CA LEU A 240 14.62 6.01 12.82
C LEU A 240 15.39 4.72 12.52
N GLY A 241 14.68 3.60 12.32
CA GLY A 241 15.24 2.30 12.00
C GLY A 241 16.15 2.32 10.77
N PHE A 242 15.80 3.10 9.72
CA PHE A 242 16.65 3.25 8.53
C PHE A 242 18.04 3.82 8.82
N THR A 243 18.25 4.46 9.96
CA THR A 243 19.59 4.94 10.37
C THR A 243 20.44 3.84 11.02
N GLY A 244 19.82 2.74 11.40
CA GLY A 244 20.43 1.68 12.20
C GLY A 244 21.26 0.68 11.39
N PRO A 245 22.06 -0.14 12.08
CA PRO A 245 22.88 -1.15 11.44
C PRO A 245 22.04 -2.31 10.87
N GLU A 246 20.86 -2.59 11.42
CA GLU A 246 19.96 -3.64 10.95
C GLU A 246 19.42 -3.34 9.55
N ALA A 247 19.05 -2.09 9.27
CA ALA A 247 18.59 -1.68 7.93
C ALA A 247 19.71 -1.82 6.88
N LYS A 248 20.97 -1.56 7.24
CA LYS A 248 22.12 -1.77 6.36
C LYS A 248 22.31 -3.25 6.03
N GLU A 249 22.22 -4.13 7.02
CA GLU A 249 22.29 -5.58 6.82
C GLU A 249 21.10 -6.09 6.00
N GLY A 250 19.88 -5.64 6.30
CA GLY A 250 18.69 -6.00 5.56
C GLY A 250 18.82 -5.65 4.08
N LEU A 251 19.26 -4.43 3.76
CA LEU A 251 19.50 -3.99 2.39
C LEU A 251 20.58 -4.82 1.69
N ALA A 252 21.72 -5.07 2.37
CA ALA A 252 22.80 -5.92 1.85
C ALA A 252 22.31 -7.34 1.54
N SER A 253 21.54 -7.94 2.46
CA SER A 253 20.98 -9.28 2.32
C SER A 253 20.07 -9.40 1.10
N LEU A 254 19.24 -8.38 0.84
CA LEU A 254 18.34 -8.35 -0.34
C LEU A 254 19.15 -8.27 -1.65
N ARG A 255 20.20 -7.46 -1.71
CA ARG A 255 21.08 -7.34 -2.88
C ARG A 255 21.84 -8.63 -3.17
N GLU A 256 22.34 -9.26 -2.13
CA GLU A 256 23.11 -10.49 -2.20
C GLU A 256 22.22 -11.74 -2.29
N LYS A 257 20.89 -11.59 -2.20
CA LYS A 257 19.90 -12.67 -2.23
C LYS A 257 20.16 -13.77 -1.18
N ARG A 258 20.59 -13.35 -0.01
CA ARG A 258 20.84 -14.22 1.17
C ARG A 258 19.87 -13.91 2.31
N LYS A 259 19.87 -14.75 3.34
CA LYS A 259 19.19 -14.44 4.61
C LYS A 259 19.96 -13.33 5.34
N PRO A 260 19.27 -12.36 5.98
CA PRO A 260 19.94 -11.38 6.81
C PRO A 260 20.58 -12.03 8.06
N SER A 261 21.71 -11.46 8.50
CA SER A 261 22.35 -11.80 9.76
C SER A 261 22.45 -10.52 10.59
N PHE A 262 21.38 -10.23 11.29
CA PHE A 262 21.27 -8.98 12.04
C PHE A 262 22.27 -8.88 13.19
N PRO A 263 22.85 -7.71 13.43
CA PRO A 263 23.69 -7.47 14.59
C PRO A 263 22.85 -7.57 15.88
N PRO A 264 23.50 -7.77 17.05
CA PRO A 264 22.78 -7.75 18.31
C PRO A 264 22.15 -6.37 18.54
N PRO A 265 21.01 -6.30 19.24
CA PRO A 265 20.39 -5.03 19.58
C PRO A 265 21.30 -4.18 20.48
N PRO A 266 21.07 -2.87 20.57
CA PRO A 266 21.76 -2.01 21.54
C PRO A 266 21.64 -2.58 22.96
N LYS A 267 22.71 -2.44 23.77
CA LYS A 267 22.79 -3.08 25.09
C LYS A 267 21.70 -2.61 26.09
N ASP A 268 21.20 -1.40 25.87
CA ASP A 268 20.25 -0.75 26.77
C ASP A 268 18.83 -0.70 26.15
N PHE A 269 18.52 -1.60 25.22
CA PHE A 269 17.24 -1.65 24.56
C PHE A 269 16.27 -2.64 25.22
#